data_11bb8a2b1d96380f3869a84ac293587d
#
_entry.id   11bb8a2b1d96380f3869a84ac293587d
#
_cell.length_a   1.000
_cell.length_b   1.000
_cell.length_c   1.000
_cell.angle_alpha   90.00
_cell.angle_beta   90.00
_cell.angle_gamma   90.00
#
_symmetry.space_group_name_H-M   'P 1'
#
loop_
_entity.id
_entity.type
_entity.pdbx_description
1 polymer ?
#
loop_
_entity_poly.entity_id
_entity_poly.type
_entity_poly.pdbx_seq_one_letter_code
_entity_poly.pdbx_strand_id
1 'polypeptide(L)'
;MTSPLSGKRIVVTGGAGFLGRAVCERLRGLGAAEVLVPRRAEFDLTDAVQVQRMYERMRPQVVVHLAAEVGGIGANMANPGRYFYANMAMALHLIEGARAHGIEKFVQAGTICAYPKFTPVPFREEDLWNGYPEETNAPYGIAKKAAMVMLDGYHRQYGLKSAYVLPVNLYGPWDNFDLQTSHVIPALIRKCIEAQRAGLDHITCWGTGAASREFLYVDDAADAFVRAAEVMEAPEPMNLGTGSEITIRDLVTLIARLCGFNGEIRWDASKPDGQPRRCLDTQRAAQRLDWRAKVGFEEGLRRTIEWFRSRAG
;
A
#
# COMPACT_ATOMS: atom_id res chain seq x y z
N MET A 1 23.08 -11.90 -13.24
CA MET A 1 23.26 -10.47 -13.59
C MET A 1 23.05 -9.67 -12.29
N THR A 2 23.88 -8.63 -12.06
CA THR A 2 23.68 -7.72 -10.93
C THR A 2 22.44 -6.87 -11.14
N SER A 3 21.67 -6.60 -10.08
CA SER A 3 20.49 -5.71 -10.13
C SER A 3 20.87 -4.32 -10.64
N PRO A 4 20.06 -3.66 -11.50
CA PRO A 4 20.28 -2.28 -11.92
C PRO A 4 20.18 -1.28 -10.74
N LEU A 5 19.68 -1.73 -9.58
CA LEU A 5 19.61 -0.95 -8.34
C LEU A 5 20.88 -1.11 -7.47
N SER A 6 21.73 -2.07 -7.80
CA SER A 6 23.02 -2.26 -7.10
C SER A 6 23.92 -1.04 -7.27
N GLY A 7 24.57 -0.62 -6.19
CA GLY A 7 25.44 0.56 -6.19
C GLY A 7 24.72 1.91 -6.26
N LYS A 8 23.36 1.94 -6.31
CA LYS A 8 22.59 3.19 -6.37
C LYS A 8 22.29 3.76 -4.99
N ARG A 9 22.19 5.09 -4.92
CA ARG A 9 21.62 5.83 -3.79
C ARG A 9 20.11 5.94 -3.99
N ILE A 10 19.35 5.35 -3.09
CA ILE A 10 17.89 5.23 -3.22
C ILE A 10 17.20 5.92 -2.05
N VAL A 11 16.35 6.89 -2.34
CA VAL A 11 15.44 7.47 -1.35
C VAL A 11 14.15 6.65 -1.32
N VAL A 12 13.74 6.21 -0.12
CA VAL A 12 12.45 5.57 0.13
C VAL A 12 11.63 6.46 1.05
N THR A 13 10.72 7.26 0.49
CA THR A 13 9.79 8.02 1.33
C THR A 13 8.80 7.06 1.97
N GLY A 14 8.47 7.29 3.25
CA GLY A 14 7.69 6.29 4.00
C GLY A 14 8.48 5.02 4.37
N GLY A 15 9.81 5.01 4.14
CA GLY A 15 10.69 3.85 4.37
C GLY A 15 10.76 3.36 5.82
N ALA A 16 10.32 4.16 6.80
CA ALA A 16 10.22 3.72 8.19
C ALA A 16 8.84 3.14 8.55
N GLY A 17 7.86 3.23 7.63
CA GLY A 17 6.52 2.68 7.78
C GLY A 17 6.46 1.18 7.46
N PHE A 18 5.24 0.67 7.46
CA PHE A 18 4.91 -0.73 7.24
C PHE A 18 5.56 -1.32 5.96
N LEU A 19 5.05 -0.96 4.77
CA LEU A 19 5.61 -1.42 3.48
C LEU A 19 7.06 -0.94 3.30
N GLY A 20 7.36 0.29 3.72
CA GLY A 20 8.66 0.90 3.50
C GLY A 20 9.82 0.15 4.14
N ARG A 21 9.63 -0.46 5.31
CA ARG A 21 10.65 -1.29 5.98
C ARG A 21 11.03 -2.50 5.12
N ALA A 22 10.04 -3.23 4.61
CA ALA A 22 10.26 -4.39 3.77
C ALA A 22 10.95 -4.01 2.44
N VAL A 23 10.53 -2.91 1.80
CA VAL A 23 11.19 -2.39 0.59
C VAL A 23 12.65 -1.99 0.88
N CYS A 24 12.91 -1.27 1.98
CA CYS A 24 14.27 -0.88 2.35
C CYS A 24 15.18 -2.09 2.59
N GLU A 25 14.64 -3.13 3.23
CA GLU A 25 15.39 -4.38 3.47
C GLU A 25 15.75 -5.07 2.14
N ARG A 26 14.79 -5.19 1.21
CA ARG A 26 15.03 -5.77 -0.12
C ARG A 26 16.07 -4.98 -0.92
N LEU A 27 15.98 -3.66 -0.92
CA LEU A 27 16.95 -2.80 -1.62
C LEU A 27 18.37 -2.96 -1.06
N ARG A 28 18.52 -3.06 0.26
CA ARG A 28 19.83 -3.33 0.89
C ARG A 28 20.36 -4.71 0.50
N GLY A 29 19.49 -5.73 0.48
CA GLY A 29 19.84 -7.10 0.06
C GLY A 29 20.30 -7.19 -1.40
N LEU A 30 19.87 -6.27 -2.27
CA LEU A 30 20.33 -6.17 -3.66
C LEU A 30 21.64 -5.38 -3.84
N GLY A 31 22.24 -4.91 -2.75
CA GLY A 31 23.50 -4.18 -2.81
C GLY A 31 23.35 -2.70 -3.21
N ALA A 32 22.20 -2.06 -2.92
CA ALA A 32 22.12 -0.60 -3.02
C ALA A 32 23.25 0.06 -2.20
N ALA A 33 23.90 1.09 -2.76
CA ALA A 33 24.97 1.78 -2.05
C ALA A 33 24.47 2.44 -0.77
N GLU A 34 23.31 3.09 -0.86
CA GLU A 34 22.64 3.69 0.29
C GLU A 34 21.11 3.61 0.12
N VAL A 35 20.42 3.28 1.19
CA VAL A 35 18.95 3.36 1.28
C VAL A 35 18.58 4.42 2.30
N LEU A 36 18.19 5.59 1.80
CA LEU A 36 17.94 6.81 2.56
C LEU A 36 16.43 6.95 2.84
N VAL A 37 16.09 7.23 4.09
CA VAL A 37 14.71 7.33 4.55
C VAL A 37 14.45 8.72 5.12
N PRO A 38 13.90 9.66 4.34
CA PRO A 38 13.54 10.98 4.85
C PRO A 38 12.46 10.86 5.94
N ARG A 39 12.68 11.52 7.07
CA ARG A 39 11.73 11.55 8.20
C ARG A 39 10.90 12.81 8.11
N ARG A 40 9.59 12.70 8.44
CA ARG A 40 8.67 13.86 8.39
C ARG A 40 9.13 15.04 9.24
N ALA A 41 9.75 14.76 10.40
CA ALA A 41 10.29 15.81 11.28
C ALA A 41 11.44 16.61 10.66
N GLU A 42 12.11 16.05 9.63
CA GLU A 42 13.25 16.67 8.94
C GLU A 42 12.83 17.21 7.57
N PHE A 43 11.95 16.50 6.88
CA PHE A 43 11.46 16.83 5.54
C PHE A 43 9.94 16.60 5.46
N ASP A 44 9.15 17.67 5.57
CA ASP A 44 7.71 17.60 5.26
C ASP A 44 7.56 17.58 3.72
N LEU A 45 7.10 16.44 3.20
CA LEU A 45 6.96 16.24 1.75
C LEU A 45 5.79 17.04 1.14
N THR A 46 4.93 17.65 1.96
CA THR A 46 3.89 18.58 1.51
C THR A 46 4.42 20.00 1.29
N ASP A 47 5.68 20.26 1.63
CA ASP A 47 6.37 21.53 1.48
C ASP A 47 7.42 21.43 0.36
N ALA A 48 7.26 22.21 -0.69
CA ALA A 48 8.15 22.19 -1.85
C ALA A 48 9.60 22.53 -1.49
N VAL A 49 9.82 23.48 -0.56
CA VAL A 49 11.16 23.90 -0.16
C VAL A 49 11.88 22.76 0.60
N GLN A 50 11.15 22.06 1.45
CA GLN A 50 11.72 20.93 2.18
C GLN A 50 12.01 19.73 1.27
N VAL A 51 11.17 19.48 0.26
CA VAL A 51 11.44 18.48 -0.78
C VAL A 51 12.70 18.84 -1.59
N GLN A 52 12.85 20.09 -1.99
CA GLN A 52 14.06 20.56 -2.66
C GLN A 52 15.32 20.30 -1.81
N ARG A 53 15.29 20.67 -0.52
CA ARG A 53 16.38 20.41 0.43
C ARG A 53 16.69 18.91 0.59
N MET A 54 15.64 18.08 0.58
CA MET A 54 15.82 16.62 0.63
C MET A 54 16.61 16.11 -0.57
N TYR A 55 16.29 16.54 -1.79
CA TYR A 55 17.01 16.16 -3.00
C TYR A 55 18.44 16.65 -2.98
N GLU A 56 18.68 17.91 -2.60
CA GLU A 56 20.03 18.51 -2.50
C GLU A 56 20.92 17.76 -1.50
N ARG A 57 20.36 17.40 -0.34
CA ARG A 57 21.09 16.74 0.73
C ARG A 57 21.33 15.25 0.46
N MET A 58 20.27 14.55 0.01
CA MET A 58 20.31 13.10 -0.16
C MET A 58 20.88 12.67 -1.52
N ARG A 59 20.76 13.50 -2.55
CA ARG A 59 21.25 13.25 -3.91
C ARG A 59 20.94 11.82 -4.41
N PRO A 60 19.68 11.40 -4.40
CA PRO A 60 19.32 10.05 -4.84
C PRO A 60 19.46 9.92 -6.35
N GLN A 61 19.66 8.68 -6.81
CA GLN A 61 19.53 8.30 -8.22
C GLN A 61 18.15 7.68 -8.47
N VAL A 62 17.58 7.06 -7.45
CA VAL A 62 16.26 6.43 -7.51
C VAL A 62 15.40 6.91 -6.35
N VAL A 63 14.12 7.17 -6.61
CA VAL A 63 13.14 7.51 -5.57
C VAL A 63 12.02 6.48 -5.58
N VAL A 64 11.73 5.89 -4.42
CA VAL A 64 10.58 5.04 -4.19
C VAL A 64 9.62 5.77 -3.25
N HIS A 65 8.50 6.25 -3.80
CA HIS A 65 7.53 7.05 -3.05
C HIS A 65 6.41 6.17 -2.50
N LEU A 66 6.53 5.82 -1.20
CA LEU A 66 5.56 5.02 -0.46
C LEU A 66 4.83 5.85 0.61
N ALA A 67 5.32 7.05 0.94
CA ALA A 67 4.67 7.91 1.91
C ALA A 67 3.24 8.26 1.46
N ALA A 68 2.31 8.18 2.39
CA ALA A 68 0.91 8.55 2.18
C ALA A 68 0.28 8.97 3.50
N GLU A 69 -0.70 9.86 3.44
CA GLU A 69 -1.69 10.03 4.51
C GLU A 69 -2.93 9.23 4.11
N VAL A 70 -3.21 8.16 4.84
CA VAL A 70 -4.27 7.20 4.53
C VAL A 70 -4.69 6.47 5.82
N GLY A 71 -5.91 5.96 5.84
CA GLY A 71 -6.43 5.14 6.93
C GLY A 71 -7.58 4.24 6.47
N GLY A 72 -8.24 3.57 7.40
CA GLY A 72 -9.45 2.80 7.13
C GLY A 72 -10.62 3.68 6.68
N ILE A 73 -11.77 3.08 6.35
CA ILE A 73 -12.98 3.78 5.83
C ILE A 73 -13.37 4.96 6.73
N GLY A 74 -13.42 4.77 8.05
CA GLY A 74 -13.77 5.84 8.99
C GLY A 74 -12.82 7.03 8.95
N ALA A 75 -11.50 6.79 8.87
CA ALA A 75 -10.50 7.84 8.78
C ALA A 75 -10.56 8.61 7.44
N ASN A 76 -10.82 7.90 6.32
CA ASN A 76 -11.03 8.53 5.02
C ASN A 76 -12.28 9.43 5.01
N MET A 77 -13.38 8.98 5.59
CA MET A 77 -14.61 9.78 5.71
C MET A 77 -14.41 11.03 6.58
N ALA A 78 -13.61 10.94 7.63
CA ALA A 78 -13.34 12.06 8.54
C ALA A 78 -12.36 13.10 7.97
N ASN A 79 -11.48 12.72 7.01
CA ASN A 79 -10.39 13.55 6.53
C ASN A 79 -10.27 13.65 5.00
N PRO A 80 -11.37 13.79 4.22
CA PRO A 80 -11.31 13.69 2.76
C PRO A 80 -10.42 14.76 2.12
N GLY A 81 -10.58 16.02 2.52
CA GLY A 81 -9.78 17.13 2.00
C GLY A 81 -8.31 17.03 2.38
N ARG A 82 -8.01 16.64 3.63
CA ARG A 82 -6.64 16.46 4.11
C ARG A 82 -5.92 15.36 3.32
N TYR A 83 -6.56 14.23 3.13
CA TYR A 83 -5.95 13.09 2.43
C TYR A 83 -5.75 13.38 0.94
N PHE A 84 -6.69 14.10 0.30
CA PHE A 84 -6.49 14.57 -1.06
C PHE A 84 -5.27 15.50 -1.14
N TYR A 85 -5.28 16.58 -0.34
CA TYR A 85 -4.22 17.60 -0.35
C TYR A 85 -2.83 17.01 -0.08
N ALA A 86 -2.68 16.28 1.02
CA ALA A 86 -1.36 15.79 1.42
C ALA A 86 -0.76 14.82 0.38
N ASN A 87 -1.55 13.86 -0.13
CA ASN A 87 -1.05 12.91 -1.11
C ASN A 87 -0.77 13.58 -2.47
N MET A 88 -1.58 14.57 -2.86
CA MET A 88 -1.36 15.33 -4.08
C MET A 88 -0.11 16.20 -3.99
N ALA A 89 0.06 16.96 -2.90
CA ALA A 89 1.21 17.84 -2.68
C ALA A 89 2.52 17.02 -2.63
N MET A 90 2.56 15.91 -1.88
CA MET A 90 3.74 15.04 -1.85
C MET A 90 4.12 14.54 -3.24
N ALA A 91 3.16 14.03 -4.01
CA ALA A 91 3.43 13.54 -5.36
C ALA A 91 3.91 14.65 -6.30
N LEU A 92 3.23 15.81 -6.28
CA LEU A 92 3.57 16.98 -7.10
C LEU A 92 5.03 17.43 -6.86
N HIS A 93 5.39 17.66 -5.60
CA HIS A 93 6.71 18.15 -5.25
C HIS A 93 7.81 17.12 -5.51
N LEU A 94 7.55 15.85 -5.22
CA LEU A 94 8.54 14.79 -5.42
C LEU A 94 8.79 14.50 -6.91
N ILE A 95 7.75 14.48 -7.75
CA ILE A 95 7.91 14.21 -9.18
C ILE A 95 8.60 15.40 -9.87
N GLU A 96 8.22 16.65 -9.56
CA GLU A 96 8.91 17.82 -10.09
C GLU A 96 10.36 17.89 -9.61
N GLY A 97 10.61 17.61 -8.32
CA GLY A 97 11.97 17.50 -7.78
C GLY A 97 12.78 16.41 -8.48
N ALA A 98 12.19 15.25 -8.79
CA ALA A 98 12.85 14.18 -9.52
C ALA A 98 13.32 14.65 -10.91
N ARG A 99 12.47 15.38 -11.66
CA ARG A 99 12.84 15.97 -12.94
C ARG A 99 13.98 17.00 -12.78
N ALA A 100 13.82 17.92 -11.84
CA ALA A 100 14.78 19.03 -11.65
C ALA A 100 16.16 18.56 -11.24
N HIS A 101 16.25 17.44 -10.49
CA HIS A 101 17.51 16.83 -10.03
C HIS A 101 18.02 15.67 -10.90
N GLY A 102 17.40 15.40 -12.05
CA GLY A 102 17.86 14.38 -12.98
C GLY A 102 17.82 12.96 -12.41
N ILE A 103 16.77 12.62 -11.67
CA ILE A 103 16.61 11.28 -11.07
C ILE A 103 16.43 10.23 -12.18
N GLU A 104 17.17 9.14 -12.07
CA GLU A 104 17.17 8.06 -13.07
C GLU A 104 15.87 7.28 -13.10
N LYS A 105 15.21 7.07 -11.93
CA LYS A 105 13.98 6.30 -11.78
C LYS A 105 13.11 6.80 -10.65
N PHE A 106 11.81 6.96 -10.92
CA PHE A 106 10.80 7.28 -9.90
C PHE A 106 9.76 6.16 -9.81
N VAL A 107 9.56 5.59 -8.62
CA VAL A 107 8.54 4.56 -8.36
C VAL A 107 7.45 5.15 -7.50
N GLN A 108 6.21 5.11 -7.99
CA GLN A 108 5.03 5.65 -7.32
C GLN A 108 4.12 4.53 -6.83
N ALA A 109 3.84 4.52 -5.53
CA ALA A 109 2.76 3.72 -5.01
C ALA A 109 1.40 4.35 -5.37
N GLY A 110 0.62 3.66 -6.20
CA GLY A 110 -0.80 3.87 -6.42
C GLY A 110 -1.66 3.19 -5.35
N THR A 111 -2.89 2.85 -5.69
CA THR A 111 -3.83 2.17 -4.79
C THR A 111 -4.98 1.51 -5.55
N ILE A 112 -5.48 0.38 -5.07
CA ILE A 112 -6.73 -0.22 -5.57
C ILE A 112 -7.93 0.72 -5.42
N CYS A 113 -7.91 1.65 -4.46
CA CYS A 113 -8.95 2.67 -4.28
C CYS A 113 -9.06 3.67 -5.44
N ALA A 114 -8.14 3.64 -6.41
CA ALA A 114 -8.20 4.44 -7.63
C ALA A 114 -9.19 3.91 -8.67
N TYR A 115 -9.58 2.63 -8.56
CA TYR A 115 -10.55 2.01 -9.47
C TYR A 115 -11.96 2.54 -9.29
N PRO A 116 -12.75 2.63 -10.37
CA PRO A 116 -14.16 2.98 -10.28
C PRO A 116 -14.94 2.04 -9.36
N LYS A 117 -15.97 2.58 -8.70
CA LYS A 117 -16.82 1.83 -7.76
C LYS A 117 -17.41 0.55 -8.34
N PHE A 118 -17.81 0.60 -9.61
CA PHE A 118 -18.49 -0.49 -10.32
C PHE A 118 -17.59 -1.19 -11.36
N THR A 119 -16.28 -1.21 -11.11
CA THR A 119 -15.34 -1.96 -11.96
C THR A 119 -15.68 -3.46 -11.94
N PRO A 120 -15.77 -4.13 -13.10
CA PRO A 120 -15.89 -5.60 -13.15
C PRO A 120 -14.74 -6.29 -12.42
N VAL A 121 -15.05 -7.38 -11.71
CA VAL A 121 -14.04 -8.18 -11.01
C VAL A 121 -13.64 -9.38 -11.89
N PRO A 122 -12.33 -9.64 -12.04
CA PRO A 122 -11.17 -8.95 -11.48
C PRO A 122 -10.89 -7.60 -12.18
N PHE A 123 -10.42 -6.60 -11.40
CA PHE A 123 -10.13 -5.26 -11.90
C PHE A 123 -8.90 -5.29 -12.82
N ARG A 124 -9.06 -4.80 -14.04
CA ARG A 124 -7.98 -4.66 -15.02
C ARG A 124 -7.48 -3.23 -15.06
N GLU A 125 -6.22 -3.04 -15.35
CA GLU A 125 -5.61 -1.71 -15.37
C GLU A 125 -6.25 -0.78 -16.43
N GLU A 126 -6.81 -1.33 -17.50
CA GLU A 126 -7.58 -0.61 -18.51
C GLU A 126 -8.85 0.05 -17.95
N ASP A 127 -9.43 -0.53 -16.90
CA ASP A 127 -10.67 -0.05 -16.30
C ASP A 127 -10.50 1.15 -15.36
N LEU A 128 -9.26 1.56 -15.07
CA LEU A 128 -8.98 2.66 -14.15
C LEU A 128 -9.76 3.95 -14.47
N TRP A 129 -10.05 4.21 -15.76
CA TRP A 129 -10.68 5.45 -16.22
C TRP A 129 -12.18 5.30 -16.53
N ASN A 130 -12.77 4.12 -16.32
CA ASN A 130 -14.16 3.82 -16.69
C ASN A 130 -15.20 4.32 -15.67
N GLY A 131 -14.86 5.27 -14.81
CA GLY A 131 -15.79 5.86 -13.86
C GLY A 131 -15.13 6.50 -12.64
N TYR A 132 -15.96 6.88 -11.66
CA TYR A 132 -15.55 7.50 -10.41
C TYR A 132 -15.28 6.46 -9.32
N PRO A 133 -14.24 6.63 -8.49
CA PRO A 133 -13.97 5.74 -7.37
C PRO A 133 -15.09 5.73 -6.33
N GLU A 134 -15.06 4.75 -5.43
CA GLU A 134 -15.99 4.68 -4.31
C GLU A 134 -15.84 5.92 -3.42
N GLU A 135 -16.94 6.56 -3.06
CA GLU A 135 -17.03 7.93 -2.55
C GLU A 135 -16.20 8.19 -1.30
N THR A 136 -16.15 7.20 -0.38
CA THR A 136 -15.39 7.35 0.87
C THR A 136 -13.88 7.36 0.66
N ASN A 137 -13.40 6.71 -0.40
CA ASN A 137 -11.99 6.62 -0.76
C ASN A 137 -11.60 7.50 -1.96
N ALA A 138 -12.59 8.11 -2.65
CA ALA A 138 -12.36 8.84 -3.88
C ALA A 138 -11.32 9.97 -3.77
N PRO A 139 -11.30 10.81 -2.72
CA PRO A 139 -10.29 11.86 -2.60
C PRO A 139 -8.87 11.30 -2.61
N TYR A 140 -8.61 10.24 -1.83
CA TYR A 140 -7.33 9.56 -1.82
C TYR A 140 -7.00 8.89 -3.16
N GLY A 141 -7.96 8.14 -3.71
CA GLY A 141 -7.83 7.44 -4.99
C GLY A 141 -7.52 8.37 -6.16
N ILE A 142 -8.21 9.51 -6.25
CA ILE A 142 -8.00 10.52 -7.30
C ILE A 142 -6.63 11.19 -7.15
N ALA A 143 -6.18 11.53 -5.94
CA ALA A 143 -4.84 12.09 -5.74
C ALA A 143 -3.76 11.13 -6.26
N LYS A 144 -3.91 9.82 -6.03
CA LYS A 144 -3.00 8.80 -6.56
C LYS A 144 -3.09 8.67 -8.09
N LYS A 145 -4.29 8.71 -8.69
CA LYS A 145 -4.46 8.72 -10.16
C LYS A 145 -3.83 9.96 -10.81
N ALA A 146 -3.97 11.13 -10.19
CA ALA A 146 -3.37 12.36 -10.70
C ALA A 146 -1.83 12.27 -10.75
N ALA A 147 -1.20 11.64 -9.76
CA ALA A 147 0.24 11.37 -9.80
C ALA A 147 0.65 10.48 -11.01
N MET A 148 -0.18 9.49 -11.39
CA MET A 148 0.07 8.68 -12.59
C MET A 148 0.04 9.52 -13.87
N VAL A 149 -0.96 10.41 -14.00
CA VAL A 149 -1.06 11.32 -15.16
C VAL A 149 0.16 12.24 -15.24
N MET A 150 0.60 12.77 -14.11
CA MET A 150 1.81 13.61 -14.05
C MET A 150 3.04 12.82 -14.50
N LEU A 151 3.23 11.61 -13.99
CA LEU A 151 4.36 10.74 -14.39
C LEU A 151 4.34 10.41 -15.88
N ASP A 152 3.18 10.12 -16.47
CA ASP A 152 3.05 9.88 -17.91
C ASP A 152 3.42 11.12 -18.72
N GLY A 153 2.93 12.28 -18.33
CA GLY A 153 3.33 13.56 -18.93
C GLY A 153 4.83 13.82 -18.84
N TYR A 154 5.42 13.57 -17.68
CA TYR A 154 6.86 13.75 -17.44
C TYR A 154 7.72 12.72 -18.17
N HIS A 155 7.24 11.50 -18.30
CA HIS A 155 7.90 10.48 -19.13
C HIS A 155 7.94 10.93 -20.59
N ARG A 156 6.81 11.34 -21.16
CA ARG A 156 6.72 11.78 -22.55
C ARG A 156 7.49 13.05 -22.86
N GLN A 157 7.46 14.03 -21.94
CA GLN A 157 8.04 15.35 -22.18
C GLN A 157 9.53 15.41 -21.81
N TYR A 158 9.94 14.75 -20.74
CA TYR A 158 11.29 14.86 -20.15
C TYR A 158 12.06 13.56 -20.09
N GLY A 159 11.46 12.45 -20.53
CA GLY A 159 12.11 11.13 -20.47
C GLY A 159 12.26 10.57 -19.06
N LEU A 160 11.54 11.10 -18.04
CA LEU A 160 11.61 10.59 -16.68
C LEU A 160 11.14 9.13 -16.64
N LYS A 161 12.07 8.21 -16.37
CA LYS A 161 11.73 6.81 -16.20
C LYS A 161 10.96 6.60 -14.91
N SER A 162 9.85 5.87 -14.98
CA SER A 162 9.02 5.69 -13.81
C SER A 162 8.27 4.34 -13.80
N ALA A 163 7.79 3.96 -12.62
CA ALA A 163 6.90 2.85 -12.40
C ALA A 163 5.70 3.32 -11.57
N TYR A 164 4.50 2.91 -11.95
CA TYR A 164 3.29 3.16 -11.18
C TYR A 164 2.62 1.83 -10.81
N VAL A 165 2.62 1.49 -9.52
CA VAL A 165 2.16 0.19 -9.04
C VAL A 165 0.95 0.33 -8.12
N LEU A 166 -0.04 -0.53 -8.30
CA LEU A 166 -1.34 -0.51 -7.66
C LEU A 166 -1.46 -1.70 -6.70
N PRO A 167 -0.96 -1.58 -5.47
CA PRO A 167 -1.12 -2.67 -4.50
C PRO A 167 -2.57 -2.81 -4.07
N VAL A 168 -2.98 -4.07 -3.88
CA VAL A 168 -4.19 -4.43 -3.16
C VAL A 168 -4.02 -4.16 -1.65
N ASN A 169 -4.99 -4.56 -0.81
CA ASN A 169 -4.84 -4.40 0.63
C ASN A 169 -3.64 -5.20 1.16
N LEU A 170 -2.68 -4.48 1.71
CA LEU A 170 -1.47 -5.09 2.27
C LEU A 170 -1.70 -5.48 3.73
N TYR A 171 -0.99 -6.51 4.19
CA TYR A 171 -0.97 -6.94 5.59
C TYR A 171 0.38 -7.56 5.94
N GLY A 172 0.74 -7.58 7.22
CA GLY A 172 1.99 -8.19 7.68
C GLY A 172 2.55 -7.56 8.96
N PRO A 173 3.75 -7.96 9.38
CA PRO A 173 4.51 -7.33 10.46
C PRO A 173 4.69 -5.81 10.24
N TRP A 174 4.64 -5.05 11.33
CA TRP A 174 4.76 -3.59 11.32
C TRP A 174 3.57 -2.83 10.74
N ASP A 175 2.45 -3.49 10.42
CA ASP A 175 1.22 -2.81 10.05
C ASP A 175 0.70 -1.95 11.23
N ASN A 176 -0.28 -1.08 10.94
CA ASN A 176 -0.93 -0.25 11.94
C ASN A 176 -2.02 -1.05 12.67
N PHE A 177 -1.83 -1.31 13.95
CA PHE A 177 -2.80 -2.03 14.80
C PHE A 177 -3.69 -1.11 15.65
N ASP A 178 -3.65 0.21 15.46
CA ASP A 178 -4.54 1.13 16.16
C ASP A 178 -6.00 0.94 15.70
N LEU A 179 -6.92 0.68 16.62
CA LEU A 179 -8.32 0.31 16.31
C LEU A 179 -9.12 1.43 15.61
N GLN A 180 -8.68 2.69 15.70
CA GLN A 180 -9.36 3.82 15.07
C GLN A 180 -8.90 4.06 13.62
N THR A 181 -7.65 3.72 13.32
CA THR A 181 -7.01 4.07 12.05
C THR A 181 -6.54 2.88 11.22
N SER A 182 -6.52 1.68 11.81
CA SER A 182 -6.03 0.45 11.15
C SER A 182 -6.96 -0.08 10.06
N HIS A 183 -6.38 -0.90 9.20
CA HIS A 183 -7.12 -1.74 8.26
C HIS A 183 -7.71 -2.98 8.95
N VAL A 184 -8.51 -3.74 8.20
CA VAL A 184 -9.33 -4.84 8.75
C VAL A 184 -8.50 -5.95 9.40
N ILE A 185 -7.43 -6.45 8.77
CA ILE A 185 -6.62 -7.55 9.32
C ILE A 185 -5.97 -7.19 10.66
N PRO A 186 -5.18 -6.09 10.77
CA PRO A 186 -4.58 -5.74 12.06
C PRO A 186 -5.62 -5.42 13.14
N ALA A 187 -6.77 -4.78 12.78
CA ALA A 187 -7.86 -4.56 13.74
C ALA A 187 -8.43 -5.86 14.28
N LEU A 188 -8.69 -6.85 13.42
CA LEU A 188 -9.23 -8.14 13.81
C LEU A 188 -8.26 -8.95 14.67
N ILE A 189 -6.99 -9.00 14.30
CA ILE A 189 -5.94 -9.67 15.09
C ILE A 189 -5.89 -9.08 16.50
N ARG A 190 -5.84 -7.74 16.59
CA ARG A 190 -5.81 -7.05 17.87
C ARG A 190 -7.06 -7.33 18.71
N LYS A 191 -8.26 -7.20 18.12
CA LYS A 191 -9.53 -7.51 18.81
C LYS A 191 -9.56 -8.92 19.36
N CYS A 192 -9.19 -9.93 18.56
CA CYS A 192 -9.19 -11.32 19.00
C CYS A 192 -8.21 -11.56 20.16
N ILE A 193 -6.99 -11.03 20.08
CA ILE A 193 -5.97 -11.22 21.09
C ILE A 193 -6.32 -10.49 22.40
N GLU A 194 -6.80 -9.24 22.32
CA GLU A 194 -7.22 -8.46 23.49
C GLU A 194 -8.46 -9.08 24.14
N ALA A 195 -9.46 -9.54 23.37
CA ALA A 195 -10.64 -10.23 23.89
C ALA A 195 -10.26 -11.54 24.61
N GLN A 196 -9.36 -12.34 24.01
CA GLN A 196 -8.85 -13.57 24.65
C GLN A 196 -8.15 -13.27 25.97
N ARG A 197 -7.29 -12.25 26.03
CA ARG A 197 -6.58 -11.87 27.26
C ARG A 197 -7.51 -11.35 28.35
N ALA A 198 -8.56 -10.63 27.94
CA ALA A 198 -9.56 -10.06 28.85
C ALA A 198 -10.66 -11.07 29.24
N GLY A 199 -10.66 -12.30 28.71
CA GLY A 199 -11.70 -13.29 28.95
C GLY A 199 -13.07 -12.89 28.41
N LEU A 200 -13.13 -12.07 27.36
CA LEU A 200 -14.40 -11.65 26.75
C LEU A 200 -15.02 -12.80 25.96
N ASP A 201 -16.35 -12.88 26.00
CA ASP A 201 -17.13 -13.90 25.31
C ASP A 201 -17.43 -13.57 23.84
N HIS A 202 -17.16 -12.33 23.40
CA HIS A 202 -17.40 -11.92 22.03
C HIS A 202 -16.46 -10.80 21.54
N ILE A 203 -16.39 -10.64 20.21
CA ILE A 203 -15.87 -9.46 19.51
C ILE A 203 -16.94 -8.90 18.58
N THR A 204 -16.94 -7.56 18.36
CA THR A 204 -17.84 -6.91 17.42
C THR A 204 -17.10 -6.50 16.17
N CYS A 205 -17.64 -6.93 14.99
CA CYS A 205 -17.15 -6.60 13.67
C CYS A 205 -18.16 -5.69 12.95
N TRP A 206 -17.65 -4.75 12.15
CA TRP A 206 -18.49 -3.82 11.39
C TRP A 206 -19.07 -4.48 10.14
N GLY A 207 -20.28 -4.04 9.74
CA GLY A 207 -20.98 -4.48 8.54
C GLY A 207 -21.64 -5.83 8.68
N THR A 208 -21.91 -6.47 7.56
CA THR A 208 -22.58 -7.79 7.46
C THR A 208 -21.59 -8.95 7.31
N GLY A 209 -20.34 -8.64 6.95
CA GLY A 209 -19.32 -9.62 6.59
C GLY A 209 -19.44 -10.19 5.18
N ALA A 210 -20.41 -9.74 4.37
CA ALA A 210 -20.65 -10.26 3.03
C ALA A 210 -19.65 -9.75 1.97
N ALA A 211 -19.07 -8.56 2.20
CA ALA A 211 -18.07 -7.99 1.29
C ALA A 211 -16.82 -8.88 1.20
N SER A 212 -16.21 -8.95 0.01
CA SER A 212 -14.95 -9.67 -0.18
C SER A 212 -13.78 -8.73 -0.48
N ARG A 213 -12.59 -9.14 -0.06
CA ARG A 213 -11.33 -8.40 -0.25
C ARG A 213 -10.23 -9.34 -0.64
N GLU A 214 -9.32 -8.81 -1.41
CA GLU A 214 -8.03 -9.41 -1.69
C GLU A 214 -6.97 -8.82 -0.77
N PHE A 215 -6.02 -9.66 -0.36
CA PHE A 215 -4.93 -9.29 0.54
C PHE A 215 -3.59 -9.80 0.01
N LEU A 216 -2.56 -8.97 0.12
CA LEU A 216 -1.20 -9.30 -0.30
C LEU A 216 -0.24 -9.13 0.89
N TYR A 217 0.58 -10.15 1.14
CA TYR A 217 1.58 -10.11 2.19
C TYR A 217 2.68 -9.09 1.88
N VAL A 218 3.11 -8.36 2.90
CA VAL A 218 4.01 -7.20 2.76
C VAL A 218 5.33 -7.50 2.08
N ASP A 219 5.92 -8.69 2.32
CA ASP A 219 7.19 -9.07 1.70
C ASP A 219 7.04 -9.32 0.20
N ASP A 220 5.93 -9.94 -0.23
CA ASP A 220 5.62 -10.10 -1.65
C ASP A 220 5.38 -8.76 -2.33
N ALA A 221 4.68 -7.84 -1.64
CA ALA A 221 4.52 -6.47 -2.14
C ALA A 221 5.88 -5.78 -2.29
N ALA A 222 6.77 -5.90 -1.30
CA ALA A 222 8.10 -5.30 -1.37
C ALA A 222 8.93 -5.85 -2.53
N ASP A 223 8.89 -7.16 -2.78
CA ASP A 223 9.51 -7.79 -3.95
C ASP A 223 8.98 -7.19 -5.25
N ALA A 224 7.65 -7.02 -5.37
CA ALA A 224 7.04 -6.45 -6.56
C ALA A 224 7.43 -4.98 -6.80
N PHE A 225 7.47 -4.15 -5.74
CA PHE A 225 7.92 -2.75 -5.84
C PHE A 225 9.37 -2.66 -6.31
N VAL A 226 10.24 -3.49 -5.77
CA VAL A 226 11.64 -3.55 -6.18
C VAL A 226 11.75 -4.04 -7.62
N ARG A 227 11.01 -5.09 -8.00
CA ARG A 227 11.02 -5.59 -9.37
C ARG A 227 10.49 -4.56 -10.37
N ALA A 228 9.44 -3.81 -10.02
CA ALA A 228 8.96 -2.70 -10.83
C ALA A 228 10.02 -1.60 -11.00
N ALA A 229 10.76 -1.27 -9.92
CA ALA A 229 11.86 -0.32 -10.00
C ALA A 229 12.97 -0.79 -10.96
N GLU A 230 13.24 -2.10 -11.03
CA GLU A 230 14.25 -2.67 -11.91
C GLU A 230 13.85 -2.62 -13.39
N VAL A 231 12.59 -2.97 -13.72
CA VAL A 231 12.23 -3.30 -15.10
C VAL A 231 11.31 -2.31 -15.79
N MET A 232 10.50 -1.53 -15.06
CA MET A 232 9.56 -0.59 -15.68
C MET A 232 10.28 0.69 -16.09
N GLU A 233 10.02 1.15 -17.32
CA GLU A 233 10.60 2.39 -17.87
C GLU A 233 9.55 3.51 -18.00
N ALA A 234 8.26 3.14 -18.08
CA ALA A 234 7.12 4.05 -18.22
C ALA A 234 6.09 3.78 -17.10
N PRO A 235 5.27 4.78 -16.72
CA PRO A 235 4.33 4.67 -15.62
C PRO A 235 3.02 3.96 -16.03
N GLU A 236 3.13 2.90 -16.82
CA GLU A 236 1.97 2.03 -17.07
C GLU A 236 1.45 1.50 -15.74
N PRO A 237 0.12 1.55 -15.49
CA PRO A 237 -0.42 1.03 -14.25
C PRO A 237 -0.18 -0.49 -14.15
N MET A 238 0.25 -0.94 -12.96
CA MET A 238 0.60 -2.32 -12.69
C MET A 238 -0.08 -2.82 -11.42
N ASN A 239 -1.03 -3.71 -11.55
CA ASN A 239 -1.71 -4.33 -10.42
C ASN A 239 -0.79 -5.27 -9.63
N LEU A 240 -0.75 -5.11 -8.30
CA LEU A 240 -0.02 -6.00 -7.40
C LEU A 240 -1.00 -6.67 -6.44
N GLY A 241 -1.24 -7.95 -6.66
CA GLY A 241 -2.18 -8.75 -5.89
C GLY A 241 -1.88 -10.25 -5.98
N THR A 242 -2.79 -11.03 -5.43
CA THR A 242 -2.77 -12.50 -5.47
C THR A 242 -3.74 -13.08 -6.51
N GLY A 243 -4.71 -12.27 -6.97
CA GLY A 243 -5.83 -12.71 -7.80
C GLY A 243 -6.88 -13.53 -7.05
N SER A 244 -6.85 -13.52 -5.70
CA SER A 244 -7.76 -14.29 -4.85
C SER A 244 -8.41 -13.42 -3.80
N GLU A 245 -9.71 -13.54 -3.62
CA GLU A 245 -10.49 -12.79 -2.63
C GLU A 245 -11.07 -13.71 -1.54
N ILE A 246 -11.28 -13.16 -0.37
CA ILE A 246 -11.93 -13.80 0.77
C ILE A 246 -13.05 -12.91 1.31
N THR A 247 -14.19 -13.49 1.74
CA THR A 247 -15.23 -12.70 2.40
C THR A 247 -14.74 -12.20 3.75
N ILE A 248 -15.24 -11.05 4.21
CA ILE A 248 -14.86 -10.54 5.54
C ILE A 248 -15.33 -11.52 6.63
N ARG A 249 -16.43 -12.23 6.44
CA ARG A 249 -16.90 -13.28 7.36
C ARG A 249 -15.90 -14.42 7.49
N ASP A 250 -15.41 -14.95 6.38
CA ASP A 250 -14.44 -16.05 6.39
C ASP A 250 -13.09 -15.58 6.94
N LEU A 251 -12.68 -14.33 6.62
CA LEU A 251 -11.50 -13.70 7.17
C LEU A 251 -11.55 -13.61 8.71
N VAL A 252 -12.66 -13.12 9.28
CA VAL A 252 -12.83 -13.02 10.74
C VAL A 252 -12.77 -14.41 11.38
N THR A 253 -13.45 -15.39 10.80
CA THR A 253 -13.44 -16.78 11.28
C THR A 253 -12.03 -17.36 11.26
N LEU A 254 -11.28 -17.15 10.17
CA LEU A 254 -9.91 -17.61 10.03
C LEU A 254 -8.98 -16.95 11.07
N ILE A 255 -9.06 -15.62 11.22
CA ILE A 255 -8.23 -14.89 12.20
C ILE A 255 -8.58 -15.31 13.64
N ALA A 256 -9.85 -15.44 13.99
CA ALA A 256 -10.28 -15.91 15.31
C ALA A 256 -9.68 -17.28 15.62
N ARG A 257 -9.79 -18.24 14.69
CA ARG A 257 -9.18 -19.56 14.79
C ARG A 257 -7.67 -19.50 15.00
N LEU A 258 -6.97 -18.71 14.19
CA LEU A 258 -5.50 -18.57 14.28
C LEU A 258 -5.04 -17.86 15.54
N CYS A 259 -5.85 -16.95 16.07
CA CYS A 259 -5.62 -16.31 17.37
C CYS A 259 -6.03 -17.19 18.56
N GLY A 260 -6.70 -18.34 18.35
CA GLY A 260 -7.25 -19.16 19.43
C GLY A 260 -8.41 -18.50 20.19
N PHE A 261 -9.10 -17.55 19.55
CA PHE A 261 -10.30 -16.92 20.11
C PHE A 261 -11.53 -17.78 19.82
N ASN A 262 -12.22 -18.24 20.87
CA ASN A 262 -13.37 -19.15 20.79
C ASN A 262 -14.69 -18.45 21.14
N GLY A 263 -14.71 -17.14 21.32
CA GLY A 263 -15.90 -16.37 21.62
C GLY A 263 -16.79 -16.12 20.38
N GLU A 264 -17.94 -15.50 20.63
CA GLU A 264 -18.92 -15.15 19.57
C GLU A 264 -18.40 -14.01 18.68
N ILE A 265 -18.69 -14.08 17.37
CA ILE A 265 -18.47 -12.98 16.42
C ILE A 265 -19.81 -12.28 16.19
N ARG A 266 -19.95 -11.06 16.72
CA ARG A 266 -21.13 -10.20 16.54
C ARG A 266 -20.93 -9.22 15.41
N TRP A 267 -21.98 -8.95 14.63
CA TRP A 267 -21.94 -8.05 13.49
C TRP A 267 -22.74 -6.79 13.76
N ASP A 268 -22.13 -5.63 13.56
CA ASP A 268 -22.80 -4.32 13.61
C ASP A 268 -23.17 -3.89 12.17
N ALA A 269 -24.35 -4.32 11.72
CA ALA A 269 -24.87 -4.00 10.39
C ALA A 269 -25.22 -2.50 10.20
N SER A 270 -25.17 -1.67 11.25
CA SER A 270 -25.32 -0.21 11.13
C SER A 270 -24.08 0.46 10.49
N LYS A 271 -22.96 -0.25 10.42
CA LYS A 271 -21.72 0.20 9.80
C LYS A 271 -21.62 -0.23 8.33
N PRO A 272 -21.01 0.58 7.46
CA PRO A 272 -20.91 0.26 6.04
C PRO A 272 -20.02 -0.94 5.76
N ASP A 273 -20.42 -1.78 4.80
CA ASP A 273 -19.57 -2.85 4.22
C ASP A 273 -18.52 -2.31 3.22
N GLY A 274 -18.74 -1.10 2.69
CA GLY A 274 -17.96 -0.54 1.60
C GLY A 274 -18.27 -1.19 0.25
N GLN A 275 -17.30 -1.18 -0.67
CA GLN A 275 -17.48 -1.80 -1.99
C GLN A 275 -17.69 -3.32 -1.86
N PRO A 276 -18.67 -3.93 -2.58
CA PRO A 276 -19.00 -5.35 -2.40
C PRO A 276 -17.84 -6.31 -2.65
N ARG A 277 -17.11 -6.13 -3.76
CA ARG A 277 -15.97 -7.00 -4.13
C ARG A 277 -14.78 -6.17 -4.56
N ARG A 278 -13.56 -6.65 -4.22
CA ARG A 278 -12.30 -6.11 -4.71
C ARG A 278 -11.31 -7.24 -4.92
N CYS A 279 -10.96 -7.47 -6.20
CA CYS A 279 -9.94 -8.44 -6.62
C CYS A 279 -9.28 -7.91 -7.88
N LEU A 280 -7.95 -8.00 -7.97
CA LEU A 280 -7.18 -7.50 -9.10
C LEU A 280 -6.93 -8.60 -10.13
N ASP A 281 -6.91 -8.24 -11.41
CA ASP A 281 -6.23 -9.03 -12.43
C ASP A 281 -4.72 -8.84 -12.26
N THR A 282 -3.99 -9.92 -12.14
CA THR A 282 -2.54 -9.91 -11.89
C THR A 282 -1.72 -10.41 -13.08
N GLN A 283 -2.34 -10.63 -14.23
CA GLN A 283 -1.68 -11.18 -15.42
C GLN A 283 -0.58 -10.27 -15.94
N ARG A 284 -0.81 -8.95 -15.92
CA ARG A 284 0.19 -7.97 -16.37
C ARG A 284 1.46 -8.02 -15.50
N ALA A 285 1.33 -8.10 -14.18
CA ALA A 285 2.48 -8.24 -13.29
C ALA A 285 3.25 -9.54 -13.55
N ALA A 286 2.55 -10.65 -13.79
CA ALA A 286 3.19 -11.91 -14.11
C ALA A 286 3.97 -11.84 -15.46
N GLN A 287 3.43 -11.18 -16.45
CA GLN A 287 4.05 -11.10 -17.81
C GLN A 287 5.18 -10.05 -17.87
N ARG A 288 4.99 -8.88 -17.24
CA ARG A 288 5.89 -7.73 -17.42
C ARG A 288 6.96 -7.66 -16.31
N LEU A 289 6.62 -8.09 -15.09
CA LEU A 289 7.55 -8.10 -13.96
C LEU A 289 8.16 -9.49 -13.70
N ASP A 290 7.66 -10.54 -14.35
CA ASP A 290 7.98 -11.93 -13.98
C ASP A 290 7.79 -12.15 -12.47
N TRP A 291 6.64 -11.67 -11.97
CA TRP A 291 6.35 -11.65 -10.54
C TRP A 291 4.95 -12.23 -10.24
N ARG A 292 4.89 -13.01 -9.18
CA ARG A 292 3.66 -13.51 -8.55
C ARG A 292 3.84 -13.52 -7.04
N ALA A 293 2.75 -13.32 -6.29
CA ALA A 293 2.76 -13.53 -4.85
C ALA A 293 3.13 -14.98 -4.49
N LYS A 294 3.96 -15.16 -3.48
CA LYS A 294 4.52 -16.47 -3.07
C LYS A 294 4.04 -16.91 -1.70
N VAL A 295 3.74 -15.96 -0.80
CA VAL A 295 3.34 -16.25 0.57
C VAL A 295 1.85 -16.61 0.61
N GLY A 296 1.55 -17.85 1.05
CA GLY A 296 0.17 -18.29 1.25
C GLY A 296 -0.55 -17.44 2.30
N PHE A 297 -1.85 -17.18 2.10
CA PHE A 297 -2.62 -16.25 2.93
C PHE A 297 -2.61 -16.63 4.43
N GLU A 298 -2.89 -17.90 4.75
CA GLU A 298 -2.89 -18.38 6.14
C GLU A 298 -1.49 -18.28 6.78
N GLU A 299 -0.44 -18.58 6.02
CA GLU A 299 0.94 -18.46 6.48
C GLU A 299 1.30 -17.00 6.79
N GLY A 300 0.96 -16.07 5.90
CA GLY A 300 1.16 -14.62 6.15
C GLY A 300 0.41 -14.14 7.40
N LEU A 301 -0.82 -14.63 7.63
CA LEU A 301 -1.59 -14.33 8.84
C LEU A 301 -0.90 -14.85 10.09
N ARG A 302 -0.39 -16.11 10.08
CA ARG A 302 0.36 -16.68 11.22
C ARG A 302 1.57 -15.83 11.58
N ARG A 303 2.40 -15.47 10.61
CA ARG A 303 3.56 -14.59 10.80
C ARG A 303 3.17 -13.22 11.38
N THR A 304 2.06 -12.66 10.91
CA THR A 304 1.55 -11.37 11.40
C THR A 304 1.07 -11.46 12.84
N ILE A 305 0.33 -12.52 13.20
CA ILE A 305 -0.17 -12.77 14.54
C ILE A 305 0.98 -13.01 15.52
N GLU A 306 1.96 -13.83 15.15
CA GLU A 306 3.16 -14.12 15.96
C GLU A 306 3.94 -12.83 16.22
N TRP A 307 4.15 -12.02 15.18
CA TRP A 307 4.80 -10.72 15.32
C TRP A 307 4.05 -9.79 16.27
N PHE A 308 2.73 -9.69 16.15
CA PHE A 308 1.93 -8.85 17.05
C PHE A 308 2.00 -9.34 18.50
N ARG A 309 1.89 -10.65 18.73
CA ARG A 309 2.02 -11.25 20.07
C ARG A 309 3.36 -10.95 20.72
N SER A 310 4.45 -11.03 19.96
CA SER A 310 5.80 -10.78 20.48
C SER A 310 6.02 -9.32 20.91
N ARG A 311 5.15 -8.39 20.49
CA ARG A 311 5.25 -6.96 20.79
C ARG A 311 4.16 -6.42 21.73
N ALA A 312 3.08 -7.15 21.88
CA ALA A 312 1.94 -6.80 22.74
C ALA A 312 2.03 -7.44 24.14
N GLY A 313 3.19 -8.04 24.47
CA GLY A 313 3.54 -8.61 25.76
C GLY A 313 4.08 -7.60 26.73
#